data_a9f0a245e67668c025ba8364bef9aac8
#
_entry.id   a9f0a245e67668c025ba8364bef9aac8
#
_cell.length_a   1.000
_cell.length_b   1.000
_cell.length_c   1.000
_cell.angle_alpha   90.00
_cell.angle_beta   90.00
_cell.angle_gamma   90.00
#
_symmetry.space_group_name_H-M   'P 1'
#
loop_
_entity.id
_entity.type
_entity.pdbx_description
1 polymer ?
#
loop_
_entity_poly.entity_id
_entity_poly.type
_entity_poly.pdbx_seq_one_letter_code
_entity_poly.pdbx_strand_id
1 'polypeptide(L)'
;MKHLLFLFILLPCAVVAQDFEYLGAKLGYTHTNRSHNLIFAGASLNTEPDLAGISLYGGTHIGFHSDMPSKVQIIPEVGAEICMIILGVGFSINTHAIEPHIGLSVFNVVDAKIGYAVPFRENPVFEGFTLRLAINSFDK
;
A
#
# COMPACT_ATOMS: atom_id res chain seq x y z
N MET A 1 -16.40 25.19 2.42
CA MET A 1 -15.41 24.14 2.77
C MET A 1 -15.97 22.72 2.72
N LYS A 2 -17.16 22.44 3.27
CA LYS A 2 -17.78 21.09 3.26
C LYS A 2 -17.97 20.53 1.84
N HIS A 3 -18.38 21.38 0.89
CA HIS A 3 -18.59 20.98 -0.51
C HIS A 3 -17.27 20.73 -1.27
N LEU A 4 -16.22 21.43 -0.90
CA LEU A 4 -14.88 21.22 -1.48
C LEU A 4 -14.29 19.89 -1.04
N LEU A 5 -14.49 19.52 0.23
CA LEU A 5 -14.07 18.22 0.77
C LEU A 5 -14.82 17.07 0.09
N PHE A 6 -16.12 17.26 -0.15
CA PHE A 6 -16.94 16.27 -0.86
C PHE A 6 -16.52 16.11 -2.32
N LEU A 7 -16.13 17.21 -2.96
CA LEU A 7 -15.58 17.18 -4.33
C LEU A 7 -14.23 16.46 -4.39
N PHE A 8 -13.38 16.65 -3.38
CA PHE A 8 -12.09 15.97 -3.27
C PHE A 8 -12.21 14.45 -3.01
N ILE A 9 -13.31 14.02 -2.38
CA ILE A 9 -13.62 12.60 -2.17
C ILE A 9 -14.29 11.99 -3.41
N LEU A 10 -15.13 12.75 -4.11
CA LEU A 10 -15.83 12.28 -5.31
C LEU A 10 -14.93 12.22 -6.56
N LEU A 11 -13.95 13.12 -6.67
CA LEU A 11 -13.04 13.16 -7.82
C LEU A 11 -12.23 11.85 -7.96
N PRO A 12 -11.58 11.31 -6.90
CA PRO A 12 -10.95 10.00 -6.99
C PRO A 12 -11.95 8.87 -7.23
N CYS A 13 -13.16 8.93 -6.67
CA CYS A 13 -14.19 7.92 -6.94
C CYS A 13 -14.65 7.91 -8.41
N ALA A 14 -14.72 9.07 -9.05
CA ALA A 14 -15.08 9.16 -10.47
C ALA A 14 -13.94 8.70 -11.39
N VAL A 15 -12.69 8.94 -11.01
CA VAL A 15 -11.51 8.42 -11.72
C VAL A 15 -11.37 6.91 -11.53
N VAL A 16 -11.72 6.40 -10.36
CA VAL A 16 -11.71 4.98 -10.01
C VAL A 16 -12.81 4.18 -10.75
N ALA A 17 -13.90 4.83 -11.19
CA ALA A 17 -14.98 4.18 -11.92
C ALA A 17 -14.63 3.82 -13.38
N GLN A 18 -13.50 4.28 -13.88
CA GLN A 18 -13.05 4.01 -15.25
C GLN A 18 -11.86 3.04 -15.23
N ASP A 19 -12.04 1.87 -15.80
CA ASP A 19 -10.99 0.99 -16.32
C ASP A 19 -10.15 0.17 -15.31
N PHE A 20 -10.69 -0.22 -14.15
CA PHE A 20 -10.09 -1.29 -13.35
C PHE A 20 -10.41 -2.66 -13.96
N GLU A 21 -9.64 -3.09 -14.94
CA GLU A 21 -9.85 -4.34 -15.66
C GLU A 21 -8.94 -5.48 -15.17
N TYR A 22 -7.90 -5.17 -14.40
CA TYR A 22 -6.89 -6.14 -14.01
C TYR A 22 -6.94 -6.46 -12.53
N LEU A 23 -7.38 -7.68 -12.22
CA LEU A 23 -7.29 -8.22 -10.87
C LEU A 23 -5.90 -8.85 -10.68
N GLY A 24 -5.23 -8.52 -9.58
CA GLY A 24 -3.90 -9.00 -9.29
C GLY A 24 -3.75 -9.56 -7.88
N ALA A 25 -2.65 -10.28 -7.69
CA ALA A 25 -2.15 -10.68 -6.39
C ALA A 25 -0.92 -9.85 -6.06
N LYS A 26 -0.87 -9.29 -4.85
CA LYS A 26 0.25 -8.48 -4.37
C LYS A 26 0.93 -9.18 -3.20
N LEU A 27 2.23 -9.44 -3.35
CA LEU A 27 3.09 -9.98 -2.31
C LEU A 27 4.18 -8.96 -2.01
N GLY A 28 4.47 -8.75 -0.75
CA GLY A 28 5.47 -7.76 -0.37
C GLY A 28 6.19 -8.08 0.93
N TYR A 29 7.25 -7.31 1.14
CA TYR A 29 8.01 -7.28 2.36
C TYR A 29 8.05 -5.84 2.85
N THR A 30 7.81 -5.64 4.14
CA THR A 30 7.85 -4.33 4.78
C THR A 30 8.77 -4.38 6.00
N HIS A 31 9.72 -3.47 6.04
CA HIS A 31 10.55 -3.21 7.20
C HIS A 31 10.14 -1.88 7.83
N THR A 32 9.86 -1.88 9.12
CA THR A 32 9.46 -0.67 9.85
C THR A 32 10.61 -0.10 10.67
N ASN A 33 10.55 1.19 10.98
CA ASN A 33 11.54 1.88 11.80
C ASN A 33 11.70 1.27 13.22
N ARG A 34 10.68 0.56 13.69
CA ARG A 34 10.72 -0.20 14.93
C ARG A 34 11.30 -1.61 14.77
N SER A 35 12.04 -1.86 13.69
CA SER A 35 12.71 -3.14 13.40
C SER A 35 11.75 -4.33 13.27
N HIS A 36 10.52 -4.10 12.86
CA HIS A 36 9.59 -5.17 12.51
C HIS A 36 9.75 -5.54 11.04
N ASN A 37 9.79 -6.84 10.78
CA ASN A 37 9.79 -7.42 9.44
C ASN A 37 8.45 -8.09 9.20
N LEU A 38 7.76 -7.66 8.15
CA LEU A 38 6.41 -8.07 7.84
C LEU A 38 6.33 -8.56 6.40
N ILE A 39 5.57 -9.62 6.17
CA ILE A 39 5.21 -10.06 4.83
C ILE A 39 3.79 -9.57 4.54
N PHE A 40 3.61 -8.91 3.41
CA PHE A 40 2.30 -8.50 2.92
C PHE A 40 1.78 -9.50 1.91
N ALA A 41 0.53 -9.89 2.05
CA ALA A 41 -0.19 -10.68 1.07
C ALA A 41 -1.59 -10.07 0.85
N GLY A 42 -1.95 -9.86 -0.39
CA GLY A 42 -3.23 -9.24 -0.72
C GLY A 42 -3.61 -9.34 -2.18
N ALA A 43 -4.70 -8.67 -2.51
CA ALA A 43 -5.20 -8.53 -3.87
C ALA A 43 -5.12 -7.07 -4.31
N SER A 44 -5.04 -6.85 -5.61
CA SER A 44 -5.01 -5.52 -6.21
C SER A 44 -5.99 -5.44 -7.39
N LEU A 45 -6.54 -4.24 -7.57
CA LEU A 45 -7.29 -3.85 -8.75
C LEU A 45 -6.48 -2.79 -9.47
N ASN A 46 -6.18 -3.00 -10.72
CA ASN A 46 -5.27 -2.18 -11.48
C ASN A 46 -5.92 -1.67 -12.76
N THR A 47 -5.55 -0.46 -13.16
CA THR A 47 -5.80 0.05 -14.51
C THR A 47 -4.77 -0.53 -15.48
N GLU A 48 -4.97 -0.33 -16.77
CA GLU A 48 -4.00 -0.73 -17.78
C GLU A 48 -2.59 -0.18 -17.46
N PRO A 49 -1.55 -1.02 -17.50
CA PRO A 49 -0.19 -0.63 -17.13
C PRO A 49 0.53 0.10 -18.28
N ASP A 50 -0.01 1.24 -18.68
CA ASP A 50 0.61 2.15 -19.64
C ASP A 50 1.64 3.08 -18.98
N LEU A 51 1.80 4.27 -19.53
CA LEU A 51 2.70 5.31 -19.00
C LEU A 51 2.31 5.79 -17.60
N ALA A 52 1.03 5.67 -17.25
CA ALA A 52 0.52 5.93 -15.91
C ALA A 52 -0.59 4.94 -15.58
N GLY A 53 -0.58 4.40 -14.38
CA GLY A 53 -1.58 3.46 -13.89
C GLY A 53 -1.97 3.74 -12.45
N ILE A 54 -3.18 3.33 -12.08
CA ILE A 54 -3.69 3.39 -10.71
C ILE A 54 -3.87 1.98 -10.21
N SER A 55 -3.45 1.74 -8.98
CA SER A 55 -3.64 0.47 -8.27
C SER A 55 -4.36 0.71 -6.96
N LEU A 56 -5.42 -0.03 -6.73
CA LEU A 56 -6.05 -0.16 -5.42
C LEU A 56 -5.70 -1.54 -4.88
N TYR A 57 -5.31 -1.63 -3.64
CA TYR A 57 -4.98 -2.91 -3.05
C TYR A 57 -5.51 -3.05 -1.63
N GLY A 58 -5.72 -4.29 -1.23
CA GLY A 58 -6.08 -4.65 0.13
C GLY A 58 -5.50 -6.01 0.48
N GLY A 59 -5.08 -6.15 1.71
CA GLY A 59 -4.47 -7.38 2.18
C GLY A 59 -4.10 -7.30 3.64
N THR A 60 -3.11 -8.09 4.03
CA THR A 60 -2.66 -8.13 5.41
C THR A 60 -1.14 -8.25 5.50
N HIS A 61 -0.57 -7.57 6.49
CA HIS A 61 0.80 -7.80 6.91
C HIS A 61 0.82 -8.90 7.97
N ILE A 62 1.73 -9.84 7.80
CA ILE A 62 1.97 -10.93 8.75
C ILE A 62 3.40 -10.78 9.26
N GLY A 63 3.54 -10.58 10.56
CA GLY A 63 4.82 -10.39 11.22
C GLY A 63 5.04 -11.36 12.38
N PHE A 64 6.30 -11.70 12.60
CA PHE A 64 6.73 -12.48 13.75
C PHE A 64 7.57 -11.61 14.66
N HIS A 65 7.19 -11.51 15.92
CA HIS A 65 7.97 -10.75 16.90
C HIS A 65 9.11 -11.63 17.42
N SER A 66 10.34 -11.10 17.37
CA SER A 66 11.53 -11.85 17.82
C SER A 66 11.52 -12.19 19.31
N ASP A 67 10.90 -11.34 20.13
CA ASP A 67 10.80 -11.51 21.58
C ASP A 67 9.65 -12.42 22.02
N MET A 68 8.72 -12.72 21.12
CA MET A 68 7.58 -13.59 21.39
C MET A 68 7.28 -14.46 20.16
N PRO A 69 8.03 -15.55 19.94
CA PRO A 69 7.87 -16.38 18.74
C PRO A 69 6.50 -17.05 18.60
N SER A 70 5.68 -17.06 19.65
CA SER A 70 4.31 -17.57 19.63
C SER A 70 3.24 -16.54 19.22
N LYS A 71 3.59 -15.26 19.04
CA LYS A 71 2.65 -14.21 18.64
C LYS A 71 2.86 -13.79 17.19
N VAL A 72 1.99 -14.26 16.34
CA VAL A 72 1.85 -13.74 14.96
C VAL A 72 1.05 -12.46 15.01
N GLN A 73 1.60 -11.39 14.41
CA GLN A 73 0.87 -10.14 14.20
C GLN A 73 0.21 -10.16 12.84
N ILE A 74 -1.08 -9.84 12.81
CA ILE A 74 -1.86 -9.71 11.58
C ILE A 74 -2.39 -8.28 11.52
N ILE A 75 -1.96 -7.52 10.52
CA ILE A 75 -2.30 -6.12 10.34
C ILE A 75 -2.96 -5.92 8.99
N PRO A 76 -4.29 -5.83 8.92
CA PRO A 76 -5.01 -5.53 7.69
C PRO A 76 -4.64 -4.15 7.15
N GLU A 77 -4.50 -4.03 5.83
CA GLU A 77 -4.16 -2.80 5.15
C GLU A 77 -4.95 -2.65 3.85
N VAL A 78 -5.33 -1.42 3.55
CA VAL A 78 -5.83 -1.00 2.25
C VAL A 78 -5.03 0.19 1.77
N GLY A 79 -4.82 0.30 0.46
CA GLY A 79 -4.05 1.40 -0.10
C GLY A 79 -4.39 1.69 -1.55
N ALA A 80 -3.88 2.83 -2.00
CA ALA A 80 -3.99 3.29 -3.36
C ALA A 80 -2.64 3.84 -3.84
N GLU A 81 -2.28 3.54 -5.07
CA GLU A 81 -1.02 3.94 -5.67
C GLU A 81 -1.24 4.46 -7.08
N ILE A 82 -0.46 5.47 -7.44
CA ILE A 82 -0.33 5.95 -8.82
C ILE A 82 1.09 5.64 -9.26
N CYS A 83 1.22 4.92 -10.36
CA CYS A 83 2.49 4.57 -10.96
C CYS A 83 2.65 5.32 -12.28
N MET A 84 3.79 5.97 -12.47
CA MET A 84 4.17 6.67 -13.70
C MET A 84 5.51 6.14 -14.18
N ILE A 85 5.52 5.37 -15.24
CA ILE A 85 6.71 4.74 -15.86
C ILE A 85 7.53 3.94 -14.83
N ILE A 86 8.34 4.63 -14.02
CA ILE A 86 9.22 4.04 -13.00
C ILE A 86 9.02 4.64 -11.61
N LEU A 87 8.13 5.61 -11.47
CA LEU A 87 7.85 6.27 -10.19
C LEU A 87 6.49 5.84 -9.67
N GLY A 88 6.43 5.44 -8.41
CA GLY A 88 5.19 5.13 -7.70
C GLY A 88 5.00 6.05 -6.51
N VAL A 89 3.80 6.58 -6.37
CA VAL A 89 3.37 7.40 -5.23
C VAL A 89 2.04 6.86 -4.73
N GLY A 90 1.88 6.74 -3.44
CA GLY A 90 0.64 6.26 -2.89
C GLY A 90 0.49 6.52 -1.40
N PHE A 91 -0.58 5.98 -0.87
CA PHE A 91 -0.82 5.94 0.56
C PHE A 91 -1.53 4.65 0.94
N SER A 92 -1.34 4.25 2.17
CA SER A 92 -2.07 3.14 2.76
C SER A 92 -2.58 3.47 4.15
N ILE A 93 -3.59 2.74 4.57
CA ILE A 93 -4.14 2.80 5.92
C ILE A 93 -4.19 1.37 6.44
N ASN A 94 -3.62 1.16 7.60
CA ASN A 94 -3.73 -0.10 8.32
C ASN A 94 -4.27 0.15 9.74
N THR A 95 -4.40 -0.88 10.54
CA THR A 95 -4.93 -0.78 11.90
C THR A 95 -4.02 -0.04 12.88
N HIS A 96 -2.79 0.29 12.48
CA HIS A 96 -1.79 0.99 13.31
C HIS A 96 -1.51 2.42 12.87
N ALA A 97 -1.54 2.70 11.56
CA ALA A 97 -1.08 3.97 11.03
C ALA A 97 -1.69 4.29 9.66
N ILE A 98 -1.55 5.54 9.26
CA ILE A 98 -1.67 5.98 7.87
C ILE A 98 -0.25 6.22 7.33
N GLU A 99 0.01 5.81 6.09
CA GLU A 99 1.35 5.84 5.52
C GLU A 99 1.35 6.32 4.08
N PRO A 100 1.73 7.57 3.81
CA PRO A 100 2.17 7.99 2.49
C PRO A 100 3.49 7.32 2.12
N HIS A 101 3.65 6.92 0.87
CA HIS A 101 4.87 6.30 0.36
C HIS A 101 5.18 6.72 -1.07
N ILE A 102 6.46 6.71 -1.40
CA ILE A 102 6.99 7.05 -2.72
C ILE A 102 8.19 6.16 -3.03
N GLY A 103 8.42 5.85 -4.27
CA GLY A 103 9.59 5.09 -4.68
C GLY A 103 9.55 4.64 -6.13
N LEU A 104 10.33 3.62 -6.43
CA LEU A 104 10.40 3.02 -7.74
C LEU A 104 9.28 2.00 -7.90
N SER A 105 8.61 2.07 -9.04
CA SER A 105 7.59 1.11 -9.44
C SER A 105 7.73 0.83 -10.92
N VAL A 106 8.19 -0.36 -11.25
CA VAL A 106 8.41 -0.76 -12.65
C VAL A 106 7.14 -1.39 -13.20
N PHE A 107 6.43 -0.65 -14.04
CA PHE A 107 5.16 -1.05 -14.66
C PHE A 107 4.12 -1.59 -13.65
N ASN A 108 4.14 -1.09 -12.42
CA ASN A 108 3.29 -1.59 -11.33
C ASN A 108 3.46 -3.09 -11.01
N VAL A 109 4.56 -3.70 -11.45
CA VAL A 109 4.87 -5.13 -11.23
C VAL A 109 5.86 -5.30 -10.09
N VAL A 110 6.91 -4.49 -10.05
CA VAL A 110 7.93 -4.54 -8.99
C VAL A 110 8.04 -3.17 -8.35
N ASP A 111 7.87 -3.14 -7.05
CA ASP A 111 7.88 -1.91 -6.24
C ASP A 111 9.01 -1.94 -5.22
N ALA A 112 9.71 -0.79 -5.10
CA ALA A 112 10.63 -0.51 -4.01
C ALA A 112 10.35 0.90 -3.50
N LYS A 113 9.70 1.03 -2.35
CA LYS A 113 9.17 2.29 -1.83
C LYS A 113 9.65 2.58 -0.42
N ILE A 114 9.75 3.86 -0.12
CA ILE A 114 9.96 4.38 1.23
C ILE A 114 8.66 5.07 1.64
N GLY A 115 8.18 4.75 2.82
CA GLY A 115 7.01 5.38 3.42
C GLY A 115 7.33 6.08 4.73
N TYR A 116 6.37 6.83 5.20
CA TYR A 116 6.41 7.43 6.53
C TYR A 116 5.07 7.15 7.23
N ALA A 117 5.10 6.26 8.19
CA ALA A 117 3.91 5.86 8.95
C ALA A 117 3.63 6.85 10.08
N VAL A 118 2.43 7.41 10.08
CA VAL A 118 1.90 8.25 11.14
C VAL A 118 0.94 7.42 11.99
N PRO A 119 1.35 7.01 13.21
CA PRO A 119 0.55 6.13 14.03
C PRO A 119 -0.65 6.84 14.64
N PHE A 120 -1.73 6.11 14.85
CA PHE A 120 -2.92 6.59 15.55
C PHE A 120 -3.33 5.70 16.75
N ARG A 121 -2.43 4.82 17.17
CA ARG A 121 -2.64 3.97 18.35
C ARG A 121 -1.35 3.87 19.17
N GLU A 122 -1.51 3.43 20.42
CA GLU A 122 -0.37 3.14 21.30
C GLU A 122 0.34 1.85 20.85
N ASN A 123 1.65 1.80 21.05
CA ASN A 123 2.53 0.68 20.66
C ASN A 123 2.35 0.26 19.19
N PRO A 124 2.49 1.17 18.23
CA PRO A 124 2.30 0.84 16.82
C PRO A 124 3.50 0.03 16.30
N VAL A 125 3.21 -0.90 15.39
CA VAL A 125 4.25 -1.55 14.58
C VAL A 125 4.72 -0.62 13.48
N PHE A 126 3.80 0.13 12.89
CA PHE A 126 4.06 1.14 11.87
C PHE A 126 4.20 2.52 12.50
N GLU A 127 5.41 3.01 12.54
CA GLU A 127 5.75 4.36 13.02
C GLU A 127 7.06 4.83 12.36
N GLY A 128 7.06 6.05 11.85
CA GLY A 128 8.23 6.62 11.19
C GLY A 128 8.53 6.00 9.83
N PHE A 129 9.78 5.96 9.44
CA PHE A 129 10.18 5.46 8.13
C PHE A 129 9.94 3.97 7.96
N THR A 130 9.46 3.61 6.78
CA THR A 130 9.26 2.22 6.36
C THR A 130 9.93 1.98 5.02
N LEU A 131 10.39 0.76 4.81
CA LEU A 131 10.87 0.28 3.52
C LEU A 131 9.92 -0.81 3.04
N ARG A 132 9.43 -0.68 1.82
CA ARG A 132 8.52 -1.64 1.19
C ARG A 132 9.10 -2.18 -0.09
N LEU A 133 9.10 -3.49 -0.23
CA LEU A 133 9.38 -4.20 -1.47
C LEU A 133 8.16 -5.03 -1.82
N ALA A 134 7.67 -4.97 -3.03
CA ALA A 134 6.51 -5.72 -3.43
C ALA A 134 6.58 -6.20 -4.88
N ILE A 135 5.88 -7.28 -5.14
CA ILE A 135 5.60 -7.81 -6.47
C ILE A 135 4.09 -7.85 -6.63
N ASN A 136 3.60 -7.28 -7.70
CA ASN A 136 2.21 -7.27 -8.08
C ASN A 136 2.05 -8.08 -9.38
N SER A 137 1.39 -9.20 -9.29
CA SER A 137 1.08 -10.03 -10.46
C SER A 137 -0.40 -9.84 -10.78
N PHE A 138 -0.69 -9.35 -11.96
CA PHE A 138 -2.06 -9.17 -12.42
C PHE A 138 -2.24 -9.71 -13.83
N ASP A 139 -3.44 -10.19 -14.10
CA ASP A 139 -3.84 -10.78 -15.37
C ASP A 139 -5.14 -10.14 -15.85
N LYS A 140 -5.35 -10.19 -17.15
CA LYS A 140 -6.58 -9.72 -17.82
C LYS A 140 -7.80 -10.51 -17.41
#